data_ca0e81bf15ecc3b0aa993f84d7edf564
#
_entry.id   ca0e81bf15ecc3b0aa993f84d7edf564
#
_cell.length_a   1.000
_cell.length_b   1.000
_cell.length_c   1.000
_cell.angle_alpha   90.00
_cell.angle_beta   90.00
_cell.angle_gamma   90.00
#
_symmetry.space_group_name_H-M   'P 1'
#
loop_
_entity.id
_entity.type
_entity.pdbx_description
1 polymer ?
#
loop_
_entity_poly.entity_id
_entity_poly.type
_entity_poly.pdbx_seq_one_letter_code
_entity_poly.pdbx_strand_id
1 'polypeptide(L)'
;MGRITVSHLGKAYRQYPARSSRLLEWLDPRGKPRHQLHWVLQDISFTVNPGEAVGIIGINGAGKSTLLKMIAGTTQPTTGHVHITGRVAALLELGMGFHPDFTGRQNAYMAGQLLGYSAQQMAGLMPQIEAFAEIGE
;
A
#
# COMPACT_ATOMS: atom_id res chain seq x y z
N MET A 1 -1.60 9.11 -19.05
CA MET A 1 -0.31 8.51 -18.67
C MET A 1 -0.06 8.76 -17.20
N GLY A 2 0.36 7.75 -16.45
CA GLY A 2 0.53 7.85 -15.00
C GLY A 2 1.85 8.49 -14.59
N ARG A 3 1.83 9.38 -13.57
CA ARG A 3 3.02 9.95 -12.93
C ARG A 3 2.87 9.80 -11.43
N ILE A 4 3.97 9.50 -10.73
CA ILE A 4 4.04 9.47 -9.28
C ILE A 4 5.00 10.56 -8.83
N THR A 5 4.56 11.42 -7.93
CA THR A 5 5.40 12.42 -7.27
C THR A 5 5.34 12.22 -5.77
N VAL A 6 6.47 11.97 -5.18
CA VAL A 6 6.65 11.80 -3.72
C VAL A 6 7.40 13.02 -3.21
N SER A 7 6.86 13.69 -2.21
CA SER A 7 7.39 14.95 -1.68
C SER A 7 7.53 14.89 -0.17
N HIS A 8 8.77 14.96 0.31
CA HIS A 8 9.13 15.01 1.74
C HIS A 8 8.43 13.95 2.59
N LEU A 9 8.26 12.75 2.00
CA LEU A 9 7.50 11.67 2.58
C LEU A 9 8.21 11.09 3.79
N GLY A 10 7.50 10.95 4.90
CA GLY A 10 7.99 10.33 6.10
C GLY A 10 6.92 9.50 6.80
N LYS A 11 7.34 8.44 7.47
CA LYS A 11 6.49 7.58 8.28
C LYS A 11 7.12 7.28 9.62
N ALA A 12 6.40 7.63 10.68
CA ALA A 12 6.73 7.27 12.04
C ALA A 12 5.61 6.45 12.65
N TYR A 13 5.97 5.51 13.48
CA TYR A 13 5.05 4.73 14.30
C TYR A 13 5.22 5.10 15.77
N ARG A 14 4.11 5.16 16.50
CA ARG A 14 4.13 5.36 17.95
C ARG A 14 4.54 4.06 18.63
N GLN A 15 5.67 4.09 19.31
CA GLN A 15 6.16 2.98 20.11
C GLN A 15 5.95 3.30 21.59
N TYR A 16 5.22 2.45 22.29
CA TYR A 16 4.97 2.60 23.71
C TYR A 16 5.93 1.69 24.49
N PRO A 17 6.69 2.23 25.46
CA PRO A 17 7.67 1.46 26.24
C PRO A 17 7.03 0.34 27.06
N ALA A 18 5.77 0.51 27.48
CA ALA A 18 5.02 -0.49 28.21
C ALA A 18 3.55 -0.50 27.76
N ARG A 19 2.86 -1.64 27.90
CA ARG A 19 1.43 -1.78 27.54
C ARG A 19 0.54 -0.80 28.32
N SER A 20 0.89 -0.49 29.58
CA SER A 20 0.21 0.48 30.44
C SER A 20 0.38 1.94 29.99
N SER A 21 1.47 2.27 29.28
CA SER A 21 1.78 3.63 28.84
C SER A 21 0.71 4.17 27.87
N ARG A 22 0.10 3.31 27.07
CA ARG A 22 -0.98 3.66 26.16
C ARG A 22 -2.27 4.03 26.90
N LEU A 23 -2.63 3.27 27.91
CA LEU A 23 -3.81 3.55 28.76
C LEU A 23 -3.60 4.82 29.61
N LEU A 24 -2.39 5.02 30.13
CA LEU A 24 -2.03 6.19 30.91
C LEU A 24 -2.00 7.47 30.06
N GLU A 25 -1.57 7.39 28.80
CA GLU A 25 -1.62 8.52 27.86
C GLU A 25 -3.07 8.91 27.55
N TRP A 26 -3.98 7.93 27.41
CA TRP A 26 -5.39 8.17 27.12
C TRP A 26 -6.16 8.74 28.34
N LEU A 27 -5.75 8.39 29.56
CA LEU A 27 -6.37 8.83 30.81
C LEU A 27 -5.74 10.12 31.38
N ASP A 28 -4.62 10.61 30.83
CA ASP A 28 -3.92 11.79 31.32
C ASP A 28 -4.57 13.06 30.79
N PRO A 29 -5.29 13.85 31.63
CA PRO A 29 -5.93 15.10 31.20
C PRO A 29 -4.94 16.19 30.77
N ARG A 30 -3.63 16.00 31.02
CA ARG A 30 -2.57 16.94 30.63
C ARG A 30 -1.97 16.62 29.27
N GLY A 31 -2.38 15.50 28.61
CA GLY A 31 -1.99 15.15 27.25
C GLY A 31 -0.49 14.95 27.03
N LYS A 32 0.29 14.60 28.06
CA LYS A 32 1.72 14.36 27.91
C LYS A 32 1.95 13.09 27.09
N PRO A 33 2.62 13.20 25.92
CA PRO A 33 2.90 12.03 25.10
C PRO A 33 3.82 11.06 25.86
N ARG A 34 3.38 9.81 26.02
CA ARG A 34 4.17 8.73 26.66
C ARG A 34 4.68 7.72 25.64
N HIS A 35 4.63 8.07 24.36
CA HIS A 35 5.14 7.28 23.26
C HIS A 35 6.41 7.90 22.69
N GLN A 36 7.27 7.07 22.11
CA GLN A 36 8.38 7.50 21.28
C GLN A 36 7.99 7.33 19.82
N LEU A 37 8.38 8.26 18.96
CA LEU A 37 8.21 8.15 17.52
C LEU A 37 9.37 7.35 16.96
N HIS A 38 9.06 6.19 16.39
CA HIS A 38 10.01 5.40 15.62
C HIS A 38 9.85 5.73 14.14
N TRP A 39 10.81 6.46 13.59
CA TRP A 39 10.82 6.82 12.19
C TRP A 39 11.32 5.66 11.33
N VAL A 40 10.48 5.20 10.42
CA VAL A 40 10.82 4.15 9.44
C VAL A 40 11.35 4.78 8.16
N LEU A 41 10.78 5.93 7.77
CA LEU A 41 11.18 6.71 6.60
C LEU A 41 11.15 8.19 6.95
N GLN A 42 12.11 8.95 6.42
CA GLN A 42 12.20 10.39 6.61
C GLN A 42 12.60 11.08 5.31
N ASP A 43 11.90 12.17 4.98
CA ASP A 43 12.23 13.09 3.90
C ASP A 43 12.54 12.43 2.54
N ILE A 44 11.70 11.50 2.13
CA ILE A 44 11.82 10.83 0.84
C ILE A 44 11.15 11.67 -0.24
N SER A 45 11.90 12.04 -1.28
CA SER A 45 11.39 12.81 -2.42
C SER A 45 11.91 12.23 -3.72
N PHE A 46 11.00 11.92 -4.66
CA PHE A 46 11.33 11.51 -6.03
C PHE A 46 10.10 11.62 -6.94
N THR A 47 10.34 11.57 -8.23
CA THR A 47 9.29 11.54 -9.25
C THR A 47 9.53 10.37 -10.20
N VAL A 48 8.46 9.67 -10.55
CA VAL A 48 8.47 8.64 -11.61
C VAL A 48 7.59 9.15 -12.74
N ASN A 49 8.19 9.33 -13.90
CA ASN A 49 7.50 9.81 -15.10
C ASN A 49 6.88 8.63 -15.88
N PRO A 50 5.94 8.91 -16.80
CA PRO A 50 5.39 7.88 -17.68
C PRO A 50 6.49 7.14 -18.44
N GLY A 51 6.43 5.81 -18.44
CA GLY A 51 7.41 4.95 -19.11
C GLY A 51 8.70 4.67 -18.31
N GLU A 52 8.89 5.32 -17.15
CA GLU A 52 10.02 5.04 -16.27
C GLU A 52 9.76 3.83 -15.37
N ALA A 53 10.82 3.07 -15.09
CA ALA A 53 10.85 2.04 -14.06
C ALA A 53 11.84 2.43 -12.96
N VAL A 54 11.42 2.34 -11.71
CA VAL A 54 12.24 2.69 -10.54
C VAL A 54 12.36 1.50 -9.61
N GLY A 55 13.59 1.16 -9.22
CA GLY A 55 13.91 0.13 -8.24
C GLY A 55 14.14 0.72 -6.85
N ILE A 56 13.52 0.14 -5.84
CA ILE A 56 13.74 0.50 -4.41
C ILE A 56 14.58 -0.60 -3.78
N ILE A 57 15.81 -0.26 -3.40
CA ILE A 57 16.80 -1.18 -2.84
C ILE A 57 17.07 -0.82 -1.39
N GLY A 58 17.24 -1.82 -0.55
CA GLY A 58 17.58 -1.65 0.87
C GLY A 58 17.53 -2.97 1.62
N ILE A 59 18.12 -3.01 2.81
CA ILE A 59 18.08 -4.17 3.70
C ILE A 59 16.63 -4.45 4.17
N ASN A 60 16.39 -5.64 4.73
CA ASN A 60 15.10 -5.97 5.34
C ASN A 60 14.84 -5.04 6.54
N GLY A 61 13.62 -4.51 6.61
CA GLY A 61 13.24 -3.53 7.64
C GLY A 61 13.57 -2.06 7.31
N ALA A 62 14.21 -1.76 6.17
CA ALA A 62 14.55 -0.38 5.76
C ALA A 62 13.34 0.48 5.36
N GLY A 63 12.12 -0.06 5.41
CA GLY A 63 10.90 0.69 5.09
C GLY A 63 10.42 0.59 3.64
N LYS A 64 11.02 -0.25 2.79
CA LYS A 64 10.62 -0.43 1.38
C LYS A 64 9.13 -0.72 1.21
N SER A 65 8.61 -1.70 1.95
CA SER A 65 7.19 -2.08 1.92
C SER A 65 6.29 -0.96 2.45
N THR A 66 6.74 -0.20 3.45
CA THR A 66 6.03 0.97 3.99
C THR A 66 5.92 2.06 2.94
N LEU A 67 7.00 2.33 2.19
CA LEU A 67 6.99 3.30 1.09
C LEU A 67 6.00 2.88 0.00
N LEU A 68 6.03 1.63 -0.44
CA LEU A 68 5.09 1.11 -1.43
C LEU A 68 3.64 1.17 -0.96
N LYS A 69 3.37 0.86 0.32
CA LYS A 69 2.04 0.98 0.92
C LYS A 69 1.55 2.43 0.95
N MET A 70 2.42 3.41 1.18
CA MET A 70 2.07 4.83 1.12
C MET A 70 1.79 5.28 -0.33
N ILE A 71 2.59 4.83 -1.30
CA ILE A 71 2.35 5.10 -2.73
C ILE A 71 1.03 4.47 -3.18
N ALA A 72 0.73 3.25 -2.76
CA ALA A 72 -0.53 2.58 -3.05
C ALA A 72 -1.76 3.17 -2.33
N GLY A 73 -1.55 4.08 -1.38
CA GLY A 73 -2.62 4.72 -0.60
C GLY A 73 -3.21 3.84 0.51
N THR A 74 -2.61 2.68 0.80
CA THR A 74 -3.07 1.78 1.88
C THR A 74 -2.55 2.20 3.26
N THR A 75 -1.56 3.08 3.31
CA THR A 75 -1.00 3.64 4.55
C THR A 75 -0.83 5.14 4.41
N GLN A 76 -1.31 5.90 5.38
CA GLN A 76 -1.14 7.36 5.40
C GLN A 76 0.28 7.74 5.83
N PRO A 77 0.92 8.71 5.18
CA PRO A 77 2.20 9.27 5.63
C PRO A 77 2.03 10.05 6.94
N THR A 78 3.11 10.15 7.70
CA THR A 78 3.18 11.02 8.88
C THR A 78 3.55 12.44 8.46
N THR A 79 4.44 12.58 7.47
CA THR A 79 4.85 13.85 6.86
C THR A 79 4.87 13.71 5.35
N GLY A 80 4.79 14.83 4.65
CA GLY A 80 4.82 14.87 3.20
C GLY A 80 3.56 14.32 2.55
N HIS A 81 3.63 14.11 1.25
CA HIS A 81 2.50 13.62 0.47
C HIS A 81 2.95 12.84 -0.78
N VAL A 82 2.03 12.04 -1.30
CA VAL A 82 2.16 11.34 -2.58
C VAL A 82 1.07 11.88 -3.51
N HIS A 83 1.47 12.32 -4.68
CA HIS A 83 0.55 12.72 -5.74
C HIS A 83 0.68 11.77 -6.92
N ILE A 84 -0.44 11.19 -7.35
CA ILE A 84 -0.50 10.23 -8.46
C ILE A 84 -1.51 10.71 -9.48
N THR A 85 -1.10 10.73 -10.74
CA THR A 85 -2.00 10.89 -11.88
C THR A 85 -2.19 9.53 -12.55
N GLY A 86 -3.42 9.19 -12.91
CA GLY A 86 -3.73 7.89 -13.50
C GLY A 86 -4.16 6.84 -12.47
N ARG A 87 -4.20 5.58 -12.90
CA ARG A 87 -4.58 4.43 -12.05
C ARG A 87 -3.37 3.80 -11.43
N VAL A 88 -3.52 3.32 -10.19
CA VAL A 88 -2.51 2.53 -9.48
C VAL A 88 -3.02 1.12 -9.31
N ALA A 89 -2.22 0.15 -9.74
CA ALA A 89 -2.37 -1.24 -9.36
C ALA A 89 -1.17 -1.62 -8.50
N ALA A 90 -1.41 -2.12 -7.29
CA ALA A 90 -0.36 -2.45 -6.35
C ALA A 90 -0.37 -3.95 -6.05
N LEU A 91 0.76 -4.61 -6.29
CA LEU A 91 1.02 -6.00 -5.90
C LEU A 91 1.90 -5.99 -4.65
N LEU A 92 1.31 -5.62 -3.51
CA LEU A 92 2.06 -5.44 -2.26
C LEU A 92 2.35 -6.76 -1.56
N GLU A 93 1.46 -7.71 -1.67
CA GLU A 93 1.59 -9.05 -1.09
C GLU A 93 0.97 -10.06 -2.06
N LEU A 94 1.61 -11.22 -2.20
CA LEU A 94 1.12 -12.29 -3.06
C LEU A 94 -0.22 -12.82 -2.51
N GLY A 95 -1.26 -12.84 -3.35
CA GLY A 95 -2.59 -13.32 -2.98
C GLY A 95 -3.39 -12.38 -2.06
N MET A 96 -2.94 -11.14 -1.82
CA MET A 96 -3.69 -10.18 -1.02
C MET A 96 -5.07 -9.90 -1.65
N GLY A 97 -6.12 -10.10 -0.87
CA GLY A 97 -7.51 -9.94 -1.31
C GLY A 97 -8.12 -11.19 -1.93
N PHE A 98 -7.37 -12.28 -2.09
CA PHE A 98 -7.90 -13.56 -2.53
C PHE A 98 -8.51 -14.32 -1.35
N HIS A 99 -9.73 -14.80 -1.54
CA HIS A 99 -10.42 -15.60 -0.53
C HIS A 99 -10.25 -17.09 -0.82
N PRO A 100 -9.82 -17.90 0.16
CA PRO A 100 -9.52 -19.32 -0.07
C PRO A 100 -10.74 -20.17 -0.50
N ASP A 101 -11.95 -19.75 -0.11
CA ASP A 101 -13.18 -20.45 -0.45
C ASP A 101 -13.73 -20.09 -1.85
N PHE A 102 -13.11 -19.12 -2.52
CA PHE A 102 -13.51 -18.71 -3.86
C PHE A 102 -12.63 -19.36 -4.92
N THR A 103 -13.24 -19.63 -6.07
CA THR A 103 -12.49 -20.09 -7.25
C THR A 103 -11.52 -18.99 -7.74
N GLY A 104 -10.50 -19.35 -8.50
CA GLY A 104 -9.61 -18.38 -9.13
C GLY A 104 -10.36 -17.34 -9.97
N ARG A 105 -11.38 -17.77 -10.73
CA ARG A 105 -12.25 -16.87 -11.50
C ARG A 105 -13.01 -15.89 -10.61
N GLN A 106 -13.58 -16.32 -9.52
CA GLN A 106 -14.29 -15.46 -8.56
C GLN A 106 -13.34 -14.46 -7.90
N ASN A 107 -12.14 -14.91 -7.50
CA ASN A 107 -11.10 -14.04 -6.95
C ASN A 107 -10.65 -12.98 -7.95
N ALA A 108 -10.45 -13.35 -9.22
CA ALA A 108 -10.09 -12.42 -10.29
C ALA A 108 -11.18 -11.35 -10.53
N TYR A 109 -12.46 -11.77 -10.54
CA TYR A 109 -13.58 -10.84 -10.63
C TYR A 109 -13.61 -9.84 -9.47
N MET A 110 -13.48 -10.35 -8.24
CA MET A 110 -13.50 -9.51 -7.04
C MET A 110 -12.32 -8.52 -7.02
N ALA A 111 -11.11 -8.99 -7.34
CA ALA A 111 -9.93 -8.14 -7.45
C ALA A 111 -10.10 -7.04 -8.51
N GLY A 112 -10.65 -7.38 -9.67
CA GLY A 112 -10.91 -6.41 -10.73
C GLY A 112 -11.94 -5.35 -10.31
N GLN A 113 -13.01 -5.74 -9.62
CA GLN A 113 -14.00 -4.80 -9.08
C GLN A 113 -13.39 -3.86 -8.04
N LEU A 114 -12.51 -4.35 -7.17
CA LEU A 114 -11.76 -3.51 -6.22
C LEU A 114 -10.85 -2.50 -6.91
N LEU A 115 -10.33 -2.84 -8.10
CA LEU A 115 -9.55 -1.93 -8.95
C LEU A 115 -10.42 -0.98 -9.77
N GLY A 116 -11.75 -1.04 -9.63
CA GLY A 116 -12.70 -0.15 -10.30
C GLY A 116 -13.17 -0.59 -11.68
N TYR A 117 -12.92 -1.84 -12.06
CA TYR A 117 -13.48 -2.40 -13.29
C TYR A 117 -14.97 -2.80 -13.10
N SER A 118 -15.80 -2.51 -14.08
CA SER A 118 -17.18 -2.99 -14.09
C SER A 118 -17.24 -4.51 -14.36
N ALA A 119 -18.34 -5.15 -13.99
CA ALA A 119 -18.57 -6.57 -14.27
C ALA A 119 -18.46 -6.89 -15.78
N GLN A 120 -18.95 -5.99 -16.64
CA GLN A 120 -18.86 -6.15 -18.09
C GLN A 120 -17.41 -6.06 -18.59
N GLN A 121 -16.62 -5.12 -18.06
CA GLN A 121 -15.20 -5.01 -18.38
C GLN A 121 -14.43 -6.26 -17.91
N MET A 122 -14.73 -6.76 -16.72
CA MET A 122 -14.13 -7.98 -16.20
C MET A 122 -14.49 -9.20 -17.04
N ALA A 123 -15.74 -9.32 -17.51
CA ALA A 123 -16.14 -10.40 -18.40
C ALA A 123 -15.33 -10.43 -19.71
N GLY A 124 -15.01 -9.25 -20.26
CA GLY A 124 -14.16 -9.13 -21.45
C GLY A 124 -12.68 -9.43 -21.20
N LEU A 125 -12.18 -9.18 -19.98
CA LEU A 125 -10.78 -9.43 -19.60
C LEU A 125 -10.53 -10.88 -19.15
N MET A 126 -11.56 -11.57 -18.67
CA MET A 126 -11.41 -12.89 -18.06
C MET A 126 -10.73 -13.93 -18.96
N PRO A 127 -11.03 -14.05 -20.26
CA PRO A 127 -10.33 -14.98 -21.13
C PRO A 127 -8.82 -14.71 -21.23
N GLN A 128 -8.44 -13.45 -21.19
CA GLN A 128 -7.01 -13.05 -21.22
C GLN A 128 -6.32 -13.36 -19.90
N ILE A 129 -7.00 -13.16 -18.77
CA ILE A 129 -6.51 -13.49 -17.43
C ILE A 129 -6.30 -15.00 -17.31
N GLU A 130 -7.27 -15.81 -17.75
CA GLU A 130 -7.18 -17.27 -17.75
C GLU A 130 -6.04 -17.78 -18.62
N ALA A 131 -5.92 -17.24 -19.84
CA ALA A 131 -4.82 -17.59 -20.73
C ALA A 131 -3.44 -17.22 -20.16
N PHE A 132 -3.33 -16.06 -19.50
CA PHE A 132 -2.09 -15.63 -18.85
C PHE A 132 -1.72 -16.49 -17.64
N ALA A 133 -2.73 -16.90 -16.87
CA ALA A 133 -2.51 -17.69 -15.66
C ALA A 133 -2.14 -19.16 -15.97
N GLU A 134 -2.42 -19.63 -17.20
CA GLU A 134 -2.20 -21.03 -17.61
C GLU A 134 -2.83 -22.06 -16.64
N ILE A 135 -3.87 -21.66 -15.93
CA ILE A 135 -4.62 -22.47 -14.96
C ILE A 135 -5.99 -22.76 -15.61
N GLY A 136 -5.98 -23.49 -16.70
CA GLY A 136 -7.19 -23.97 -17.36
C GLY A 136 -7.51 -25.37 -16.87
N GLU A 137 -8.68 -25.55 -16.23
CA GLU A 137 -9.28 -26.78 -15.71
C GLU A 137 -8.62 -27.35 -14.46
#